data_f4ab79cb0fb309295d4ddc2a2c62686b
#
_entry.id   f4ab79cb0fb309295d4ddc2a2c62686b
#
_cell.length_a   1.000
_cell.length_b   1.000
_cell.length_c   1.000
_cell.angle_alpha   90.00
_cell.angle_beta   90.00
_cell.angle_gamma   90.00
#
_symmetry.space_group_name_H-M   'P 1'
#
loop_
_entity.id
_entity.type
_entity.pdbx_description
1 polymer ?
#
loop_
_entity_poly.entity_id
_entity_poly.type
_entity_poly.pdbx_seq_one_letter_code
_entity_poly.pdbx_strand_id
1 'polypeptide(L)'
;MTLKTGNRILIVALLTLLMAGLLGIYTLRELPRLDTFAPLPTPTAKPAQESTPRPRPTLTPKPTPTLRKRTELLVLVNPWHEMAEDYTPELMQVTWGYDEEQFMDVRAADALIKMIADCEEAGNHPFVCSSYRSMETQRYLFNNKIARLVYEEGVDPGEAPALAATSVALPGTSEHQLGLAADIIDYNYPYLNEKQEEMPTQKWLMEHCWDYGFILRYPNEKSDVTGIIYEPWHYRYVGVEIAQEIRDLGLTLEEYLEQYYEPIA
;
A
#
# COMPACT_ATOMS: atom_id res chain seq x y z
N MET A 1 -30.69 -31.07 37.99
CA MET A 1 -29.31 -31.58 37.88
C MET A 1 -28.41 -30.42 37.43
N THR A 2 -27.74 -29.74 38.37
CA THR A 2 -26.97 -28.54 38.11
C THR A 2 -25.52 -28.95 37.73
N LEU A 3 -25.11 -28.70 36.49
CA LEU A 3 -23.75 -28.90 36.04
C LEU A 3 -22.80 -28.03 36.86
N LYS A 4 -21.72 -28.65 37.41
CA LYS A 4 -20.69 -27.96 38.16
C LYS A 4 -20.04 -26.87 37.30
N THR A 5 -19.69 -25.73 37.91
CA THR A 5 -19.16 -24.51 37.26
C THR A 5 -17.99 -24.78 36.34
N GLY A 6 -17.09 -25.73 36.68
CA GLY A 6 -15.93 -26.11 35.84
C GLY A 6 -16.32 -26.73 34.49
N ASN A 7 -17.40 -27.52 34.43
CA ASN A 7 -17.86 -28.09 33.15
C ASN A 7 -18.54 -27.08 32.24
N ARG A 8 -19.06 -25.98 32.79
CA ARG A 8 -19.63 -24.87 31.98
C ARG A 8 -18.53 -24.06 31.29
N ILE A 9 -17.45 -23.79 31.97
CA ILE A 9 -16.28 -23.05 31.38
C ILE A 9 -15.67 -23.90 30.27
N LEU A 10 -15.47 -25.21 30.47
CA LEU A 10 -14.91 -26.09 29.45
C LEU A 10 -15.83 -26.20 28.20
N ILE A 11 -17.14 -26.27 28.37
CA ILE A 11 -18.09 -26.34 27.26
C ILE A 11 -18.12 -25.01 26.49
N VAL A 12 -18.07 -23.87 27.15
CA VAL A 12 -17.97 -22.54 26.48
C VAL A 12 -16.67 -22.42 25.73
N ALA A 13 -15.52 -22.80 26.29
CA ALA A 13 -14.24 -22.77 25.62
C ALA A 13 -14.19 -23.72 24.40
N LEU A 14 -14.80 -24.89 24.47
CA LEU A 14 -14.89 -25.82 23.34
C LEU A 14 -15.81 -25.28 22.24
N LEU A 15 -16.91 -24.62 22.58
CA LEU A 15 -17.84 -24.03 21.61
C LEU A 15 -17.24 -22.81 20.93
N THR A 16 -16.45 -21.99 21.63
CA THR A 16 -15.73 -20.86 21.03
C THR A 16 -14.62 -21.33 20.08
N LEU A 17 -13.87 -22.38 20.44
CA LEU A 17 -12.87 -23.00 19.55
C LEU A 17 -13.52 -23.65 18.31
N LEU A 18 -14.69 -24.29 18.45
CA LEU A 18 -15.44 -24.85 17.33
C LEU A 18 -16.01 -23.76 16.41
N MET A 19 -16.49 -22.65 16.98
CA MET A 19 -16.99 -21.51 16.21
C MET A 19 -15.84 -20.78 15.50
N ALA A 20 -14.70 -20.60 16.15
CA ALA A 20 -13.50 -20.02 15.50
C ALA A 20 -12.98 -20.92 14.37
N GLY A 21 -12.96 -22.25 14.57
CA GLY A 21 -12.60 -23.21 13.52
C GLY A 21 -13.59 -23.24 12.36
N LEU A 22 -14.90 -23.13 12.63
CA LEU A 22 -15.94 -23.06 11.59
C LEU A 22 -15.92 -21.71 10.86
N LEU A 23 -15.65 -20.58 11.54
CA LEU A 23 -15.47 -19.29 10.92
C LEU A 23 -14.20 -19.27 10.04
N GLY A 24 -13.08 -19.84 10.53
CA GLY A 24 -11.86 -19.97 9.75
C GLY A 24 -12.05 -20.83 8.50
N ILE A 25 -12.82 -21.92 8.57
CA ILE A 25 -13.15 -22.78 7.42
C ILE A 25 -14.15 -22.08 6.49
N TYR A 26 -15.06 -21.26 7.03
CA TYR A 26 -16.03 -20.50 6.22
C TYR A 26 -15.36 -19.36 5.46
N THR A 27 -14.45 -18.62 6.10
CA THR A 27 -13.68 -17.54 5.44
C THR A 27 -12.71 -18.07 4.38
N LEU A 28 -12.13 -19.28 4.57
CA LEU A 28 -11.29 -19.95 3.55
C LEU A 28 -12.12 -20.51 2.37
N ARG A 29 -13.43 -20.73 2.54
CA ARG A 29 -14.28 -21.28 1.47
C ARG A 29 -14.95 -20.20 0.60
N GLU A 30 -15.06 -18.98 1.12
CA GLU A 30 -15.76 -17.86 0.48
C GLU A 30 -14.81 -16.80 -0.10
N LEU A 31 -13.49 -17.03 -0.10
CA LEU A 31 -12.59 -16.17 -0.86
C LEU A 31 -12.92 -16.34 -2.35
N PRO A 32 -13.48 -15.33 -3.02
CA PRO A 32 -13.68 -15.43 -4.47
C PRO A 32 -12.34 -15.73 -5.11
N ARG A 33 -12.28 -16.76 -5.96
CA ARG A 33 -11.12 -17.00 -6.82
C ARG A 33 -10.85 -15.70 -7.54
N LEU A 34 -9.65 -15.14 -7.36
CA LEU A 34 -9.17 -14.04 -8.19
C LEU A 34 -9.20 -14.57 -9.63
N ASP A 35 -10.23 -14.16 -10.35
CA ASP A 35 -10.38 -14.55 -11.73
C ASP A 35 -9.16 -14.11 -12.52
N THR A 36 -8.60 -15.09 -13.18
CA THR A 36 -7.49 -15.07 -14.10
C THR A 36 -7.34 -13.74 -14.83
N PHE A 37 -6.18 -13.09 -14.63
CA PHE A 37 -5.75 -12.02 -15.53
C PHE A 37 -5.70 -12.56 -16.94
N ALA A 38 -6.50 -11.97 -17.81
CA ALA A 38 -6.36 -12.20 -19.25
C ALA A 38 -4.98 -11.69 -19.69
N PRO A 39 -4.26 -12.41 -20.57
CA PRO A 39 -2.97 -11.93 -21.07
C PRO A 39 -3.17 -10.59 -21.79
N LEU A 40 -2.30 -9.62 -21.46
CA LEU A 40 -2.25 -8.31 -22.11
C LEU A 40 -2.13 -8.48 -23.63
N PRO A 41 -2.95 -7.79 -24.43
CA PRO A 41 -2.82 -7.80 -25.87
C PRO A 41 -1.47 -7.22 -26.28
N THR A 42 -0.73 -7.95 -27.10
CA THR A 42 0.52 -7.51 -27.71
C THR A 42 0.24 -6.25 -28.54
N PRO A 43 0.98 -5.14 -28.34
CA PRO A 43 0.74 -3.93 -29.11
C PRO A 43 1.04 -4.17 -30.59
N THR A 44 0.01 -4.10 -31.43
CA THR A 44 0.17 -4.11 -32.88
C THR A 44 0.68 -2.76 -33.32
N ALA A 45 1.89 -2.72 -33.86
CA ALA A 45 2.50 -1.50 -34.38
C ALA A 45 1.63 -0.90 -35.51
N LYS A 46 1.17 0.34 -35.28
CA LYS A 46 0.48 1.13 -36.30
C LYS A 46 1.51 1.69 -37.29
N PRO A 47 1.26 1.66 -38.62
CA PRO A 47 2.20 2.19 -39.59
C PRO A 47 2.47 3.69 -39.36
N ALA A 48 3.72 4.09 -39.34
CA ALA A 48 4.16 5.47 -39.20
C ALA A 48 3.65 6.31 -40.37
N GLN A 49 2.86 7.35 -40.08
CA GLN A 49 2.55 8.42 -41.00
C GLN A 49 3.71 9.41 -41.04
N GLU A 50 4.34 9.55 -42.18
CA GLU A 50 5.42 10.50 -42.43
C GLU A 50 4.89 11.93 -42.34
N SER A 51 5.17 12.62 -41.25
CA SER A 51 4.83 14.04 -41.07
C SER A 51 6.04 14.91 -41.37
N THR A 52 5.86 15.86 -42.27
CA THR A 52 6.86 16.91 -42.58
C THR A 52 7.25 17.68 -41.31
N PRO A 53 8.55 17.92 -41.09
CA PRO A 53 8.99 18.60 -39.86
C PRO A 53 8.55 20.06 -39.84
N ARG A 54 7.71 20.40 -38.86
CA ARG A 54 7.40 21.79 -38.48
C ARG A 54 8.60 22.33 -37.70
N PRO A 55 9.07 23.56 -37.94
CA PRO A 55 10.17 24.13 -37.16
C PRO A 55 9.81 24.12 -35.67
N ARG A 56 10.65 23.46 -34.87
CA ARG A 56 10.49 23.36 -33.41
C ARG A 56 10.78 24.75 -32.80
N PRO A 57 9.90 25.32 -31.97
CA PRO A 57 10.22 26.50 -31.19
C PRO A 57 11.48 26.22 -30.35
N THR A 58 12.45 27.10 -30.37
CA THR A 58 13.62 27.04 -29.52
C THR A 58 13.16 27.26 -28.09
N LEU A 59 13.05 26.18 -27.32
CA LEU A 59 12.71 26.26 -25.89
C LEU A 59 13.89 26.96 -25.20
N THR A 60 13.63 28.08 -24.57
CA THR A 60 14.54 28.69 -23.61
C THR A 60 14.80 27.66 -22.53
N PRO A 61 16.04 27.29 -22.17
CA PRO A 61 16.27 26.31 -21.13
C PRO A 61 15.63 26.81 -19.84
N LYS A 62 14.70 26.01 -19.28
CA LYS A 62 14.16 26.25 -17.95
C LYS A 62 15.33 26.18 -16.97
N PRO A 63 15.49 27.13 -16.03
CA PRO A 63 16.58 27.06 -15.06
C PRO A 63 16.52 25.72 -14.35
N THR A 64 17.67 25.05 -14.29
CA THR A 64 17.81 23.79 -13.55
C THR A 64 17.47 24.08 -12.08
N PRO A 65 16.49 23.39 -11.48
CA PRO A 65 16.14 23.62 -10.09
C PRO A 65 17.36 23.33 -9.20
N THR A 66 17.58 24.15 -8.19
CA THR A 66 18.55 23.84 -7.14
C THR A 66 18.02 22.65 -6.37
N LEU A 67 18.77 21.54 -6.35
CA LEU A 67 18.35 20.34 -5.64
C LEU A 67 18.24 20.60 -4.13
N ARG A 68 17.19 20.07 -3.53
CA ARG A 68 16.91 20.15 -2.09
C ARG A 68 17.62 19.00 -1.35
N LYS A 69 17.91 19.19 -0.09
CA LYS A 69 18.34 18.08 0.79
C LYS A 69 17.12 17.28 1.25
N ARG A 70 17.26 15.96 1.24
CA ARG A 70 16.19 15.07 1.71
C ARG A 70 15.96 15.23 3.21
N THR A 71 14.71 15.18 3.61
CA THR A 71 14.30 15.05 5.02
C THR A 71 14.11 13.58 5.37
N GLU A 72 14.07 13.26 6.65
CA GLU A 72 13.81 11.90 7.15
C GLU A 72 12.44 11.34 6.73
N LEU A 73 11.47 12.18 6.38
CA LEU A 73 10.18 11.76 5.83
C LEU A 73 10.28 11.29 4.37
N LEU A 74 11.35 11.66 3.69
CA LEU A 74 11.58 11.38 2.27
C LEU A 74 12.54 10.21 2.03
N VAL A 75 12.65 9.32 3.01
CA VAL A 75 13.34 8.04 2.81
C VAL A 75 12.59 7.25 1.73
N LEU A 76 13.29 6.93 0.65
CA LEU A 76 12.77 6.08 -0.41
C LEU A 76 13.14 4.63 -0.10
N VAL A 77 12.12 3.79 -0.01
CA VAL A 77 12.27 2.33 -0.03
C VAL A 77 11.38 1.77 -1.14
N ASN A 78 11.96 0.91 -1.96
CA ASN A 78 11.28 0.24 -3.07
C ASN A 78 12.17 -0.96 -3.50
N PRO A 79 11.85 -1.74 -4.54
CA PRO A 79 12.65 -2.91 -4.94
C PRO A 79 14.14 -2.64 -5.20
N TRP A 80 14.53 -1.39 -5.43
CA TRP A 80 15.92 -0.98 -5.74
C TRP A 80 16.59 -0.19 -4.60
N HIS A 81 15.84 0.17 -3.55
CA HIS A 81 16.33 0.95 -2.42
C HIS A 81 15.87 0.29 -1.12
N GLU A 82 16.77 -0.41 -0.47
CA GLU A 82 16.51 -1.02 0.83
C GLU A 82 16.59 0.02 1.95
N MET A 83 15.80 -0.18 3.01
CA MET A 83 15.92 0.63 4.22
C MET A 83 17.25 0.34 4.94
N ALA A 84 17.75 1.30 5.70
CA ALA A 84 18.93 1.08 6.55
C ALA A 84 18.65 -0.03 7.58
N GLU A 85 19.64 -0.91 7.83
CA GLU A 85 19.48 -2.06 8.74
C GLU A 85 19.14 -1.64 10.18
N ASP A 86 19.62 -0.47 10.61
CA ASP A 86 19.42 0.09 11.95
C ASP A 86 18.19 1.02 12.04
N TYR A 87 17.44 1.18 10.93
CA TYR A 87 16.25 2.02 10.95
C TYR A 87 15.19 1.47 11.90
N THR A 88 14.79 2.30 12.85
CA THR A 88 13.74 1.97 13.82
C THR A 88 12.83 3.19 13.99
N PRO A 89 11.55 3.12 13.56
CA PRO A 89 10.61 4.20 13.75
C PRO A 89 10.21 4.33 15.23
N GLU A 90 9.97 5.55 15.67
CA GLU A 90 9.26 5.81 16.92
C GLU A 90 7.76 5.69 16.64
N LEU A 91 7.10 4.71 17.29
CA LEU A 91 5.73 4.34 16.96
C LEU A 91 4.70 4.89 17.94
N MET A 92 3.55 5.32 17.40
CA MET A 92 2.35 5.68 18.14
C MET A 92 1.17 4.87 17.62
N GLN A 93 0.30 4.41 18.51
CA GLN A 93 -0.96 3.76 18.14
C GLN A 93 -1.90 4.76 17.49
N VAL A 94 -2.52 4.38 16.37
CA VAL A 94 -3.37 5.27 15.57
C VAL A 94 -4.83 4.83 15.53
N THR A 95 -5.09 3.54 15.42
CA THR A 95 -6.44 2.97 15.36
C THR A 95 -6.38 1.45 15.58
N TRP A 96 -7.54 0.79 15.60
CA TRP A 96 -7.66 -0.65 15.66
C TRP A 96 -7.85 -1.24 14.27
N GLY A 97 -7.04 -2.25 13.95
CA GLY A 97 -7.24 -3.12 12.81
C GLY A 97 -8.26 -4.23 13.09
N TYR A 98 -8.24 -5.31 12.29
CA TYR A 98 -9.15 -6.46 12.47
C TYR A 98 -9.03 -7.12 13.84
N ASP A 99 -7.80 -7.50 14.23
CA ASP A 99 -7.50 -8.19 15.48
C ASP A 99 -6.27 -7.61 16.19
N GLU A 100 -5.63 -6.59 15.62
CA GLU A 100 -4.38 -6.00 16.09
C GLU A 100 -4.46 -4.48 16.14
N GLU A 101 -3.73 -3.90 17.08
CA GLU A 101 -3.51 -2.47 17.16
C GLU A 101 -2.69 -2.01 15.94
N GLN A 102 -3.07 -0.88 15.37
CA GLN A 102 -2.35 -0.26 14.28
C GLN A 102 -1.42 0.85 14.79
N PHE A 103 -0.20 0.90 14.26
CA PHE A 103 0.82 1.86 14.67
C PHE A 103 1.38 2.60 13.47
N MET A 104 1.75 3.86 13.66
CA MET A 104 2.49 4.68 12.70
C MET A 104 3.69 5.33 13.37
N ASP A 105 4.64 5.78 12.58
CA ASP A 105 5.67 6.70 13.05
C ASP A 105 5.00 7.95 13.65
N VAL A 106 5.49 8.41 14.81
CA VAL A 106 4.92 9.55 15.54
C VAL A 106 4.77 10.81 14.68
N ARG A 107 5.60 10.95 13.64
CA ARG A 107 5.56 12.09 12.71
C ARG A 107 4.38 12.04 11.74
N ALA A 108 3.79 10.84 11.52
CA ALA A 108 2.67 10.62 10.60
C ALA A 108 1.35 10.32 11.32
N ALA A 109 1.43 9.89 12.57
CA ALA A 109 0.31 9.33 13.32
C ALA A 109 -0.88 10.29 13.48
N ASP A 110 -0.64 11.53 13.95
CA ASP A 110 -1.71 12.53 14.12
C ASP A 110 -2.38 12.89 12.78
N ALA A 111 -1.61 12.92 11.72
CA ALA A 111 -2.12 13.19 10.37
C ALA A 111 -3.05 12.06 9.88
N LEU A 112 -2.70 10.80 10.13
CA LEU A 112 -3.55 9.67 9.80
C LEU A 112 -4.84 9.68 10.62
N ILE A 113 -4.75 9.87 11.94
CA ILE A 113 -5.91 9.93 12.84
C ILE A 113 -6.89 11.00 12.35
N LYS A 114 -6.38 12.19 12.01
CA LYS A 114 -7.21 13.28 11.52
C LYS A 114 -7.84 12.96 10.15
N MET A 115 -7.08 12.41 9.22
CA MET A 115 -7.59 12.03 7.89
C MET A 115 -8.72 11.01 7.99
N ILE A 116 -8.57 9.99 8.85
CA ILE A 116 -9.61 8.99 9.10
C ILE A 116 -10.86 9.62 9.70
N ALA A 117 -10.72 10.46 10.72
CA ALA A 117 -11.84 11.14 11.37
C ALA A 117 -12.62 12.04 10.40
N ASP A 118 -11.94 12.84 9.60
CA ASP A 118 -12.57 13.73 8.62
C ASP A 118 -13.25 12.91 7.49
N CYS A 119 -12.68 11.78 7.10
CA CYS A 119 -13.26 10.85 6.15
C CYS A 119 -14.57 10.24 6.69
N GLU A 120 -14.60 9.86 7.97
CA GLU A 120 -15.81 9.39 8.66
C GLU A 120 -16.86 10.50 8.79
N GLU A 121 -16.45 11.72 9.15
CA GLU A 121 -17.36 12.88 9.23
C GLU A 121 -17.99 13.21 7.87
N ALA A 122 -17.28 12.94 6.77
CA ALA A 122 -17.80 13.05 5.41
C ALA A 122 -18.78 11.92 5.02
N GLY A 123 -19.09 10.99 5.93
CA GLY A 123 -20.04 9.89 5.75
C GLY A 123 -19.46 8.66 5.08
N ASN A 124 -18.13 8.52 5.04
CA ASN A 124 -17.43 7.34 4.53
C ASN A 124 -17.10 6.34 5.66
N HIS A 125 -16.57 5.19 5.29
CA HIS A 125 -16.25 4.11 6.23
C HIS A 125 -14.80 3.63 6.07
N PRO A 126 -13.79 4.49 6.35
CA PRO A 126 -12.40 4.11 6.25
C PRO A 126 -12.04 3.07 7.31
N PHE A 127 -11.22 2.10 6.90
CA PHE A 127 -10.70 1.07 7.79
C PHE A 127 -9.21 0.86 7.51
N VAL A 128 -8.37 1.13 8.51
CA VAL A 128 -6.92 0.88 8.42
C VAL A 128 -6.68 -0.61 8.62
N CYS A 129 -6.45 -1.32 7.53
CA CYS A 129 -6.24 -2.77 7.58
C CYS A 129 -4.78 -3.17 7.78
N SER A 130 -3.84 -2.24 7.54
CA SER A 130 -2.43 -2.44 7.83
C SER A 130 -1.72 -1.08 7.95
N SER A 131 -0.75 -1.00 8.87
CA SER A 131 0.09 0.18 9.07
C SER A 131 1.55 -0.25 9.25
N TYR A 132 2.22 0.09 10.35
CA TYR A 132 3.56 -0.40 10.62
C TYR A 132 3.64 -1.93 10.59
N ARG A 133 4.67 -2.46 9.92
CA ARG A 133 4.99 -3.89 9.89
C ARG A 133 6.45 -4.10 10.30
N SER A 134 6.67 -5.01 11.24
CA SER A 134 8.03 -5.44 11.57
C SER A 134 8.69 -6.19 10.39
N MET A 135 10.01 -6.32 10.43
CA MET A 135 10.75 -7.15 9.47
C MET A 135 10.22 -8.60 9.44
N GLU A 136 9.85 -9.14 10.60
CA GLU A 136 9.32 -10.51 10.74
C GLU A 136 7.94 -10.61 10.07
N THR A 137 7.05 -9.67 10.35
CA THR A 137 5.72 -9.61 9.73
C THR A 137 5.82 -9.49 8.21
N GLN A 138 6.67 -8.60 7.71
CA GLN A 138 6.87 -8.44 6.26
C GLN A 138 7.39 -9.71 5.60
N ARG A 139 8.34 -10.41 6.26
CA ARG A 139 8.85 -11.70 5.77
C ARG A 139 7.77 -12.77 5.75
N TYR A 140 6.93 -12.82 6.77
CA TYR A 140 5.80 -13.74 6.83
C TYR A 140 4.81 -13.48 5.67
N LEU A 141 4.42 -12.23 5.44
CA LEU A 141 3.52 -11.86 4.36
C LEU A 141 4.09 -12.19 2.97
N PHE A 142 5.35 -11.88 2.75
CA PHE A 142 6.04 -12.20 1.50
C PHE A 142 6.10 -13.70 1.22
N ASN A 143 6.49 -14.50 2.22
CA ASN A 143 6.52 -15.95 2.09
C ASN A 143 5.12 -16.55 1.87
N ASN A 144 4.10 -16.02 2.52
CA ASN A 144 2.72 -16.44 2.29
C ASN A 144 2.25 -16.12 0.87
N LYS A 145 2.61 -14.94 0.34
CA LYS A 145 2.30 -14.62 -1.06
C LYS A 145 2.95 -15.61 -2.02
N ILE A 146 4.24 -15.94 -1.82
CA ILE A 146 4.92 -16.97 -2.62
C ILE A 146 4.18 -18.31 -2.53
N ALA A 147 3.85 -18.75 -1.32
CA ALA A 147 3.14 -20.01 -1.11
C ALA A 147 1.80 -20.06 -1.84
N ARG A 148 1.01 -18.98 -1.78
CA ARG A 148 -0.26 -18.86 -2.51
C ARG A 148 -0.06 -18.93 -4.01
N LEU A 149 0.90 -18.19 -4.56
CA LEU A 149 1.21 -18.24 -5.99
C LEU A 149 1.55 -19.66 -6.46
N VAL A 150 2.36 -20.40 -5.68
CA VAL A 150 2.76 -21.76 -6.04
C VAL A 150 1.62 -22.75 -5.85
N TYR A 151 0.97 -22.78 -4.68
CA TYR A 151 0.05 -23.85 -4.32
C TYR A 151 -1.39 -23.63 -4.75
N GLU A 152 -1.82 -22.37 -4.87
CA GLU A 152 -3.19 -22.02 -5.23
C GLU A 152 -3.32 -21.58 -6.69
N GLU A 153 -2.32 -20.85 -7.20
CA GLU A 153 -2.34 -20.28 -8.55
C GLU A 153 -1.49 -21.08 -9.56
N GLY A 154 -0.68 -22.04 -9.09
CA GLY A 154 0.11 -22.95 -9.95
C GLY A 154 1.31 -22.29 -10.62
N VAL A 155 1.81 -21.18 -10.07
CA VAL A 155 3.01 -20.47 -10.55
C VAL A 155 4.25 -21.32 -10.30
N ASP A 156 5.20 -21.32 -11.23
CA ASP A 156 6.48 -22.01 -11.06
C ASP A 156 7.21 -21.50 -9.80
N PRO A 157 7.70 -22.39 -8.91
CA PRO A 157 8.38 -21.97 -7.70
C PRO A 157 9.60 -21.05 -7.92
N GLY A 158 10.25 -21.15 -9.09
CA GLY A 158 11.38 -20.28 -9.45
C GLY A 158 10.93 -18.86 -9.86
N GLU A 159 9.70 -18.70 -10.35
CA GLU A 159 9.12 -17.42 -10.77
C GLU A 159 8.32 -16.73 -9.66
N ALA A 160 7.75 -17.52 -8.74
CA ALA A 160 6.86 -17.05 -7.69
C ALA A 160 7.45 -15.92 -6.81
N PRO A 161 8.74 -15.92 -6.40
CA PRO A 161 9.31 -14.82 -5.63
C PRO A 161 9.30 -13.47 -6.38
N ALA A 162 9.65 -13.47 -7.67
CA ALA A 162 9.65 -12.26 -8.48
C ALA A 162 8.22 -11.73 -8.67
N LEU A 163 7.26 -12.62 -8.91
CA LEU A 163 5.86 -12.25 -9.03
C LEU A 163 5.28 -11.75 -7.70
N ALA A 164 5.62 -12.40 -6.58
CA ALA A 164 5.20 -11.95 -5.26
C ALA A 164 5.67 -10.51 -4.97
N ALA A 165 6.91 -10.18 -5.36
CA ALA A 165 7.52 -8.87 -5.13
C ALA A 165 6.80 -7.71 -5.83
N THR A 166 5.98 -7.97 -6.83
CA THR A 166 5.19 -6.92 -7.51
C THR A 166 4.01 -6.40 -6.69
N SER A 167 3.55 -7.17 -5.68
CA SER A 167 2.38 -6.83 -4.86
C SER A 167 2.62 -6.90 -3.35
N VAL A 168 3.66 -7.59 -2.94
CA VAL A 168 4.10 -7.64 -1.53
C VAL A 168 5.61 -7.37 -1.54
N ALA A 169 6.02 -6.21 -1.07
CA ALA A 169 7.41 -5.80 -1.09
C ALA A 169 8.31 -6.81 -0.33
N LEU A 170 9.53 -6.99 -0.82
CA LEU A 170 10.56 -7.75 -0.12
C LEU A 170 10.79 -7.20 1.30
N PRO A 171 11.11 -8.05 2.29
CA PRO A 171 11.57 -7.55 3.60
C PRO A 171 12.75 -6.60 3.44
N GLY A 172 12.64 -5.41 4.03
CA GLY A 172 13.62 -4.33 3.88
C GLY A 172 13.28 -3.30 2.80
N THR A 173 12.30 -3.57 1.93
CA THR A 173 11.89 -2.64 0.85
C THR A 173 10.44 -2.17 0.97
N SER A 174 9.79 -2.44 2.11
CA SER A 174 8.39 -2.05 2.36
C SER A 174 8.30 -0.74 3.14
N GLU A 175 7.51 0.21 2.67
CA GLU A 175 7.25 1.48 3.36
C GLU A 175 6.51 1.31 4.70
N HIS A 176 5.79 0.22 4.88
CA HIS A 176 5.20 -0.14 6.16
C HIS A 176 6.26 -0.35 7.26
N GLN A 177 7.45 -0.78 6.91
CA GLN A 177 8.56 -0.94 7.87
C GLN A 177 9.15 0.40 8.32
N LEU A 178 8.92 1.47 7.56
CA LEU A 178 9.25 2.83 7.97
C LEU A 178 8.25 3.41 8.97
N GLY A 179 7.07 2.79 9.12
CA GLY A 179 5.95 3.36 9.87
C GLY A 179 5.30 4.57 9.19
N LEU A 180 5.61 4.81 7.92
CA LEU A 180 5.13 5.98 7.16
C LEU A 180 4.04 5.64 6.14
N ALA A 181 3.60 4.38 6.06
CA ALA A 181 2.55 3.93 5.15
C ALA A 181 1.39 3.26 5.88
N ALA A 182 0.19 3.40 5.33
CA ALA A 182 -1.01 2.73 5.78
C ALA A 182 -1.83 2.22 4.59
N ASP A 183 -2.34 0.98 4.71
CA ASP A 183 -3.34 0.42 3.82
C ASP A 183 -4.72 0.73 4.40
N ILE A 184 -5.53 1.50 3.65
CA ILE A 184 -6.85 1.95 4.05
C ILE A 184 -7.86 1.46 3.03
N ILE A 185 -8.88 0.73 3.49
CA ILE A 185 -9.96 0.20 2.65
C ILE A 185 -11.31 0.79 3.06
N ASP A 186 -12.31 0.61 2.22
CA ASP A 186 -13.69 0.82 2.63
C ASP A 186 -14.16 -0.37 3.47
N TYR A 187 -14.66 -0.13 4.67
CA TYR A 187 -15.14 -1.20 5.58
C TYR A 187 -16.20 -2.10 4.95
N ASN A 188 -17.03 -1.54 4.05
CA ASN A 188 -18.08 -2.29 3.35
C ASN A 188 -17.57 -3.13 2.17
N TYR A 189 -16.28 -2.96 1.81
CA TYR A 189 -15.61 -3.72 0.77
C TYR A 189 -14.22 -4.18 1.24
N PRO A 190 -14.11 -5.26 2.04
CA PRO A 190 -12.89 -5.65 2.74
C PRO A 190 -11.89 -6.43 1.87
N TYR A 191 -11.71 -6.03 0.61
CA TYR A 191 -10.78 -6.68 -0.32
C TYR A 191 -9.71 -5.70 -0.80
N LEU A 192 -8.44 -6.12 -0.74
CA LEU A 192 -7.29 -5.39 -1.28
C LEU A 192 -7.16 -5.70 -2.79
N ASN A 193 -7.93 -5.02 -3.61
CA ASN A 193 -7.88 -5.09 -5.07
C ASN A 193 -8.28 -3.74 -5.70
N GLU A 194 -8.12 -3.62 -7.01
CA GLU A 194 -8.35 -2.38 -7.76
C GLU A 194 -9.76 -1.80 -7.60
N LYS A 195 -10.77 -2.63 -7.32
CA LYS A 195 -12.15 -2.14 -7.10
C LYS A 195 -12.30 -1.24 -5.88
N GLN A 196 -11.30 -1.17 -5.00
CA GLN A 196 -11.26 -0.16 -3.94
C GLN A 196 -11.42 1.26 -4.53
N GLU A 197 -10.86 1.56 -5.69
CA GLU A 197 -10.98 2.88 -6.34
C GLU A 197 -12.44 3.30 -6.61
N GLU A 198 -13.34 2.33 -6.73
CA GLU A 198 -14.77 2.59 -6.97
C GLU A 198 -15.52 2.93 -5.67
N MET A 199 -14.96 2.61 -4.51
CA MET A 199 -15.60 2.79 -3.22
C MET A 199 -15.63 4.26 -2.79
N PRO A 200 -16.71 4.71 -2.12
CA PRO A 200 -16.83 6.10 -1.66
C PRO A 200 -15.66 6.55 -0.80
N THR A 201 -15.22 5.71 0.12
CA THR A 201 -14.06 5.96 0.99
C THR A 201 -12.80 6.24 0.19
N GLN A 202 -12.49 5.40 -0.81
CA GLN A 202 -11.29 5.59 -1.62
C GLN A 202 -11.34 6.84 -2.49
N LYS A 203 -12.51 7.15 -3.06
CA LYS A 203 -12.68 8.39 -3.82
C LYS A 203 -12.39 9.61 -2.95
N TRP A 204 -12.91 9.62 -1.73
CA TRP A 204 -12.64 10.70 -0.78
C TRP A 204 -11.15 10.77 -0.41
N LEU A 205 -10.54 9.63 -0.07
CA LEU A 205 -9.12 9.58 0.30
C LEU A 205 -8.21 10.03 -0.85
N MET A 206 -8.46 9.59 -2.08
CA MET A 206 -7.70 10.02 -3.25
C MET A 206 -7.84 11.52 -3.54
N GLU A 207 -8.98 12.12 -3.22
CA GLU A 207 -9.22 13.55 -3.39
C GLU A 207 -8.59 14.39 -2.27
N HIS A 208 -8.48 13.86 -1.05
CA HIS A 208 -8.14 14.65 0.15
C HIS A 208 -6.84 14.26 0.86
N CYS A 209 -6.25 13.08 0.61
CA CYS A 209 -5.08 12.59 1.36
C CYS A 209 -3.92 13.59 1.37
N TRP A 210 -3.76 14.38 0.31
CA TRP A 210 -2.73 15.41 0.13
C TRP A 210 -2.79 16.51 1.19
N ASP A 211 -3.98 16.85 1.66
CA ASP A 211 -4.20 17.88 2.68
C ASP A 211 -3.76 17.41 4.07
N TYR A 212 -3.58 16.11 4.24
CA TYR A 212 -3.06 15.48 5.46
C TYR A 212 -1.60 15.04 5.32
N GLY A 213 -0.96 15.32 4.18
CA GLY A 213 0.43 14.98 3.93
C GLY A 213 0.66 13.54 3.43
N PHE A 214 -0.39 12.86 3.02
CA PHE A 214 -0.30 11.55 2.39
C PHE A 214 -0.37 11.65 0.86
N ILE A 215 0.26 10.69 0.20
CA ILE A 215 0.16 10.49 -1.25
C ILE A 215 -0.42 9.11 -1.53
N LEU A 216 -1.19 8.98 -2.63
CA LEU A 216 -1.47 7.69 -3.24
C LEU A 216 -0.15 7.17 -3.83
N ARG A 217 0.45 6.19 -3.16
CA ARG A 217 1.86 5.83 -3.38
C ARG A 217 2.11 5.08 -4.68
N TYR A 218 1.20 4.21 -5.05
CA TYR A 218 1.31 3.33 -6.21
C TYR A 218 0.17 3.60 -7.21
N PRO A 219 0.22 4.75 -7.92
CA PRO A 219 -0.83 5.14 -8.85
C PRO A 219 -0.85 4.25 -10.09
N ASN A 220 -2.00 4.22 -10.77
CA ASN A 220 -2.17 3.47 -12.00
C ASN A 220 -1.15 3.92 -13.09
N GLU A 221 -0.74 2.98 -13.94
CA GLU A 221 0.23 3.20 -15.04
C GLU A 221 1.64 3.64 -14.62
N LYS A 222 2.03 3.46 -13.33
CA LYS A 222 3.34 3.83 -12.79
C LYS A 222 4.12 2.65 -12.18
N SER A 223 3.67 1.42 -12.41
CA SER A 223 4.31 0.22 -11.83
C SER A 223 5.74 0.00 -12.29
N ASP A 224 6.10 0.46 -13.48
CA ASP A 224 7.45 0.43 -14.02
C ASP A 224 8.41 1.39 -13.30
N VAL A 225 7.88 2.46 -12.69
CA VAL A 225 8.63 3.43 -11.90
C VAL A 225 8.71 3.04 -10.43
N THR A 226 7.60 2.56 -9.86
CA THR A 226 7.50 2.27 -8.42
C THR A 226 7.94 0.84 -8.07
N GLY A 227 7.89 -0.08 -9.05
CA GLY A 227 8.15 -1.51 -8.86
C GLY A 227 6.99 -2.30 -8.24
N ILE A 228 5.88 -1.62 -7.91
CA ILE A 228 4.67 -2.21 -7.29
C ILE A 228 3.48 -1.95 -8.23
N ILE A 229 2.55 -2.90 -8.27
CA ILE A 229 1.28 -2.76 -9.00
C ILE A 229 0.44 -1.59 -8.48
N TYR A 230 -0.63 -1.25 -9.22
CA TYR A 230 -1.60 -0.28 -8.74
C TYR A 230 -2.25 -0.71 -7.43
N GLU A 231 -2.14 0.14 -6.40
CA GLU A 231 -2.71 -0.11 -5.07
C GLU A 231 -3.50 1.11 -4.59
N PRO A 232 -4.81 1.19 -4.91
CA PRO A 232 -5.66 2.32 -4.50
C PRO A 232 -5.82 2.47 -2.98
N TRP A 233 -5.41 1.48 -2.19
CA TRP A 233 -5.51 1.47 -0.73
C TRP A 233 -4.24 1.95 -0.02
N HIS A 234 -3.08 2.04 -0.70
CA HIS A 234 -1.78 2.30 -0.08
C HIS A 234 -1.43 3.78 -0.08
N TYR A 235 -1.39 4.36 1.12
CA TYR A 235 -1.09 5.78 1.34
C TYR A 235 0.22 5.95 2.09
N ARG A 236 1.12 6.81 1.55
CA ARG A 236 2.42 7.12 2.12
C ARG A 236 2.46 8.56 2.64
N TYR A 237 2.90 8.74 3.89
CA TYR A 237 3.11 10.06 4.48
C TYR A 237 4.45 10.65 4.03
N VAL A 238 4.42 11.89 3.55
CA VAL A 238 5.58 12.67 3.10
C VAL A 238 5.56 14.11 3.64
N GLY A 239 4.52 14.48 4.37
CA GLY A 239 4.25 15.86 4.83
C GLY A 239 3.42 16.66 3.83
N VAL A 240 2.64 17.62 4.36
CA VAL A 240 1.59 18.32 3.59
C VAL A 240 2.14 19.05 2.36
N GLU A 241 3.20 19.88 2.55
CA GLU A 241 3.78 20.66 1.45
C GLU A 241 4.22 19.76 0.30
N ILE A 242 4.92 18.67 0.60
CA ILE A 242 5.45 17.74 -0.39
C ILE A 242 4.34 16.93 -1.06
N ALA A 243 3.35 16.49 -0.28
CA ALA A 243 2.21 15.76 -0.83
C ALA A 243 1.45 16.61 -1.86
N GLN A 244 1.22 17.89 -1.56
CA GLN A 244 0.57 18.82 -2.46
C GLN A 244 1.42 19.11 -3.71
N GLU A 245 2.75 19.28 -3.58
CA GLU A 245 3.65 19.43 -4.72
C GLU A 245 3.61 18.19 -5.64
N ILE A 246 3.66 16.98 -5.07
CA ILE A 246 3.59 15.71 -5.83
C ILE A 246 2.25 15.61 -6.59
N ARG A 247 1.13 15.92 -5.93
CA ARG A 247 -0.18 15.98 -6.56
C ARG A 247 -0.20 16.93 -7.75
N ASP A 248 0.22 18.18 -7.52
CA ASP A 248 0.12 19.26 -8.52
C ASP A 248 1.03 18.99 -9.74
N LEU A 249 2.10 18.25 -9.55
CA LEU A 249 3.02 17.85 -10.60
C LEU A 249 2.64 16.52 -11.28
N GLY A 250 1.76 15.71 -10.66
CA GLY A 250 1.38 14.38 -11.15
C GLY A 250 2.53 13.38 -11.16
N LEU A 251 3.44 13.47 -10.18
CA LEU A 251 4.64 12.64 -10.08
C LEU A 251 4.47 11.51 -9.07
N THR A 252 5.26 10.44 -9.22
CA THR A 252 5.49 9.49 -8.14
C THR A 252 6.53 10.04 -7.16
N LEU A 253 6.69 9.38 -6.01
CA LEU A 253 7.74 9.74 -5.05
C LEU A 253 9.15 9.61 -5.68
N GLU A 254 9.37 8.57 -6.48
CA GLU A 254 10.62 8.34 -7.22
C GLU A 254 10.93 9.52 -8.15
N GLU A 255 10.00 9.85 -9.04
CA GLU A 255 10.15 10.93 -10.03
C GLU A 255 10.35 12.28 -9.34
N TYR A 256 9.64 12.52 -8.24
CA TYR A 256 9.77 13.75 -7.47
C TYR A 256 11.14 13.87 -6.79
N LEU A 257 11.63 12.79 -6.18
CA LEU A 257 12.93 12.78 -5.53
C LEU A 257 14.08 12.91 -6.54
N GLU A 258 13.99 12.23 -7.69
CA GLU A 258 14.97 12.33 -8.75
C GLU A 258 15.06 13.77 -9.31
N GLN A 259 13.92 14.43 -9.45
CA GLN A 259 13.85 15.75 -10.10
C GLN A 259 14.23 16.90 -9.15
N TYR A 260 13.95 16.81 -7.86
CA TYR A 260 14.02 17.93 -6.93
C TYR A 260 15.01 17.77 -5.78
N TYR A 261 15.56 16.57 -5.57
CA TYR A 261 16.43 16.29 -4.42
C TYR A 261 17.78 15.71 -4.82
N GLU A 262 18.79 15.91 -3.96
CA GLU A 262 20.11 15.31 -4.13
C GLU A 262 19.99 13.76 -4.16
N PRO A 263 20.77 13.06 -5.01
CA PRO A 263 20.81 11.60 -5.02
C PRO A 263 21.12 11.04 -3.62
N ILE A 264 20.66 9.81 -3.37
CA ILE A 264 21.09 9.06 -2.18
C ILE A 264 22.58 8.74 -2.38
N ALA A 265 23.40 9.13 -1.39
CA ALA A 265 24.84 8.88 -1.41
C ALA A 265 25.15 7.38 -1.17
#